data_56eb593c718aa682b3d0210e6789c938
#
_entry.id   56eb593c718aa682b3d0210e6789c938
#
_cell.length_a   1.000
_cell.length_b   1.000
_cell.length_c   1.000
_cell.angle_alpha   90.00
_cell.angle_beta   90.00
_cell.angle_gamma   90.00
#
_symmetry.space_group_name_H-M   'P 1'
#
loop_
_entity.id
_entity.type
_entity.pdbx_description
1 polymer ?
#
loop_
_entity_poly.entity_id
_entity_poly.type
_entity_poly.pdbx_seq_one_letter_code
_entity_poly.pdbx_strand_id
1 'polypeptide(L)'
;RQTNTEYANLLLLEDAPAACQIMYEVVLALGVEVDKKIADCLYTGLTTDTGCFRYDSTTAQTYRVAADLIDAGADNGRINRIMFETKSKTYARLERLAIESMRFYEHERVAVITVTQEMFQLTGSNAQETEGLAPLTRQIEGVEIGITIQERPDGTCKASIRTFESVNAAKLAACFGGGGHAQAAGCKFDCDVKEARRL
;
A
#
# COMPACT_ATOMS: atom_id res chain seq x y z
N ARG A 1 -15.53 -2.97 -2.61
CA ARG A 1 -16.38 -4.18 -2.71
C ARG A 1 -17.56 -4.04 -1.79
N GLN A 2 -18.75 -4.30 -2.30
CA GLN A 2 -19.98 -4.36 -1.52
C GLN A 2 -19.91 -5.57 -0.60
N THR A 3 -19.68 -5.36 0.70
CA THR A 3 -19.61 -6.44 1.67
C THR A 3 -20.78 -6.48 2.63
N ASN A 4 -21.59 -5.40 2.69
CA ASN A 4 -22.71 -5.34 3.62
C ASN A 4 -23.87 -4.54 3.03
N THR A 5 -24.98 -5.22 2.75
CA THR A 5 -26.20 -4.66 2.19
C THR A 5 -27.33 -4.55 3.21
N GLU A 6 -27.07 -4.90 4.49
CA GLU A 6 -28.12 -5.03 5.51
C GLU A 6 -28.55 -3.69 6.12
N TYR A 7 -27.75 -2.62 5.98
CA TYR A 7 -27.94 -1.40 6.76
C TYR A 7 -28.52 -0.21 6.02
N ALA A 8 -28.45 -0.20 4.69
CA ALA A 8 -28.88 0.97 3.93
C ALA A 8 -29.17 0.67 2.45
N ASN A 9 -29.92 1.56 1.79
CA ASN A 9 -29.87 1.68 0.34
C ASN A 9 -28.43 2.00 -0.05
N LEU A 10 -27.83 1.14 -0.86
CA LEU A 10 -26.42 1.20 -1.18
C LEU A 10 -26.13 2.24 -2.24
N LEU A 11 -25.19 3.14 -1.95
CA LEU A 11 -24.51 3.93 -2.97
C LEU A 11 -23.19 3.20 -3.29
N LEU A 12 -23.12 2.58 -4.46
CA LEU A 12 -21.92 1.96 -4.98
C LEU A 12 -21.42 2.78 -6.16
N LEU A 13 -20.29 3.46 -5.98
CA LEU A 13 -19.55 4.13 -7.04
C LEU A 13 -18.27 3.28 -7.30
N GLU A 14 -18.40 2.32 -8.22
CA GLU A 14 -17.33 1.33 -8.50
C GLU A 14 -16.03 1.99 -9.00
N ASP A 15 -16.16 3.16 -9.66
CA ASP A 15 -15.04 3.89 -10.25
C ASP A 15 -14.43 4.94 -9.31
N ALA A 16 -14.91 5.06 -8.07
CA ALA A 16 -14.32 5.99 -7.11
C ALA A 16 -13.01 5.45 -6.59
N PRO A 17 -11.87 6.17 -6.75
CA PRO A 17 -10.54 5.71 -6.36
C PRO A 17 -10.34 5.65 -4.84
N ALA A 18 -11.18 6.37 -4.09
CA ALA A 18 -11.14 6.47 -2.64
C ALA A 18 -12.56 6.61 -2.06
N ALA A 19 -12.81 5.95 -0.93
CA ALA A 19 -14.05 6.14 -0.18
C ALA A 19 -14.26 7.60 0.26
N CYS A 20 -13.17 8.33 0.49
CA CYS A 20 -13.21 9.75 0.84
C CYS A 20 -13.77 10.63 -0.27
N GLN A 21 -13.63 10.24 -1.55
CA GLN A 21 -14.30 10.95 -2.66
C GLN A 21 -15.82 10.80 -2.57
N ILE A 22 -16.32 9.60 -2.27
CA ILE A 22 -17.75 9.35 -2.06
C ILE A 22 -18.25 10.13 -0.83
N MET A 23 -17.48 10.08 0.26
CA MET A 23 -17.83 10.82 1.49
C MET A 23 -17.89 12.32 1.28
N TYR A 24 -17.04 12.89 0.43
CA TYR A 24 -17.13 14.31 0.06
C TYR A 24 -18.49 14.64 -0.56
N GLU A 25 -18.96 13.84 -1.52
CA GLU A 25 -20.27 14.01 -2.16
C GLU A 25 -21.42 13.85 -1.15
N VAL A 26 -21.31 12.90 -0.22
CA VAL A 26 -22.31 12.70 0.87
C VAL A 26 -22.36 13.92 1.79
N VAL A 27 -21.23 14.47 2.19
CA VAL A 27 -21.14 15.65 3.05
C VAL A 27 -21.83 16.84 2.38
N LEU A 28 -21.58 17.08 1.08
CA LEU A 28 -22.23 18.12 0.29
C LEU A 28 -23.73 17.90 0.18
N ALA A 29 -24.17 16.66 -0.10
CA ALA A 29 -25.59 16.31 -0.24
C ALA A 29 -26.37 16.50 1.08
N LEU A 30 -25.70 16.37 2.23
CA LEU A 30 -26.28 16.65 3.54
C LEU A 30 -26.30 18.15 3.89
N GLY A 31 -25.81 19.03 3.02
CA GLY A 31 -25.74 20.47 3.25
C GLY A 31 -24.74 20.87 4.34
N VAL A 32 -23.77 20.00 4.65
CA VAL A 32 -22.74 20.29 5.64
C VAL A 32 -21.63 21.10 4.98
N GLU A 33 -21.28 22.22 5.61
CA GLU A 33 -20.10 23.00 5.18
C GLU A 33 -18.81 22.23 5.41
N VAL A 34 -17.98 22.14 4.39
CA VAL A 34 -16.66 21.47 4.50
C VAL A 34 -15.69 22.46 5.14
N ASP A 35 -15.53 22.36 6.46
CA ASP A 35 -14.51 23.12 7.17
C ASP A 35 -13.12 22.51 6.99
N LYS A 36 -12.08 23.22 7.46
CA LYS A 36 -10.69 22.78 7.36
C LYS A 36 -10.47 21.38 7.94
N LYS A 37 -11.16 20.99 9.02
CA LYS A 37 -10.93 19.68 9.66
C LYS A 37 -11.50 18.55 8.80
N ILE A 38 -12.69 18.75 8.25
CA ILE A 38 -13.31 17.83 7.32
C ILE A 38 -12.45 17.73 6.06
N ALA A 39 -11.99 18.88 5.54
CA ALA A 39 -11.14 18.94 4.37
C ALA A 39 -9.79 18.21 4.58
N ASP A 40 -9.11 18.41 5.72
CA ASP A 40 -7.88 17.69 6.06
C ASP A 40 -8.09 16.16 6.10
N CYS A 41 -9.20 15.70 6.71
CA CYS A 41 -9.52 14.27 6.80
C CYS A 41 -9.81 13.66 5.43
N LEU A 42 -10.67 14.31 4.63
CA LEU A 42 -11.05 13.83 3.31
C LEU A 42 -9.87 13.85 2.35
N TYR A 43 -9.05 14.92 2.38
CA TYR A 43 -7.84 15.02 1.58
C TYR A 43 -6.82 13.94 1.95
N THR A 44 -6.65 13.65 3.23
CA THR A 44 -5.75 12.58 3.68
C THR A 44 -6.17 11.23 3.10
N GLY A 45 -7.44 10.85 3.21
CA GLY A 45 -7.90 9.59 2.64
C GLY A 45 -7.83 9.56 1.12
N LEU A 46 -8.17 10.69 0.46
CA LEU A 46 -8.09 10.80 -0.99
C LEU A 46 -6.66 10.60 -1.50
N THR A 47 -5.69 11.27 -0.88
CA THR A 47 -4.28 11.21 -1.31
C THR A 47 -3.63 9.87 -0.97
N THR A 48 -3.99 9.22 0.15
CA THR A 48 -3.44 7.90 0.50
C THR A 48 -3.95 6.79 -0.41
N ASP A 49 -5.23 6.75 -0.71
CA ASP A 49 -5.84 5.72 -1.57
C ASP A 49 -5.41 5.85 -3.04
N THR A 50 -5.07 7.06 -3.48
CA THR A 50 -4.58 7.33 -4.84
C THR A 50 -3.05 7.29 -4.96
N GLY A 51 -2.34 6.98 -3.87
CA GLY A 51 -0.88 7.00 -3.82
C GLY A 51 -0.29 8.36 -4.18
N CYS A 52 -0.87 9.43 -3.64
CA CYS A 52 -0.58 10.81 -4.00
C CYS A 52 -0.88 11.09 -5.49
N PHE A 53 -2.08 10.68 -5.92
CA PHE A 53 -2.59 10.86 -7.29
C PHE A 53 -1.78 10.16 -8.41
N ARG A 54 -0.96 9.14 -8.06
CA ARG A 54 -0.10 8.42 -9.01
C ARG A 54 -0.71 7.14 -9.56
N TYR A 55 -1.79 6.63 -8.95
CA TYR A 55 -2.40 5.38 -9.39
C TYR A 55 -3.37 5.60 -10.56
N ASP A 56 -3.50 4.61 -11.42
CA ASP A 56 -4.35 4.64 -12.62
C ASP A 56 -5.84 4.84 -12.31
N SER A 57 -6.26 4.52 -11.09
CA SER A 57 -7.61 4.79 -10.59
C SER A 57 -7.90 6.29 -10.39
N THR A 58 -6.88 7.15 -10.42
CA THR A 58 -7.04 8.60 -10.25
C THR A 58 -7.72 9.22 -11.47
N THR A 59 -8.86 9.85 -11.28
CA THR A 59 -9.66 10.46 -12.35
C THR A 59 -9.58 12.00 -12.33
N ALA A 60 -10.05 12.64 -13.39
CA ALA A 60 -10.19 14.10 -13.40
C ALA A 60 -11.13 14.60 -12.28
N GLN A 61 -12.14 13.80 -11.91
CA GLN A 61 -13.03 14.12 -10.78
C GLN A 61 -12.28 14.10 -9.45
N THR A 62 -11.35 13.15 -9.27
CA THR A 62 -10.48 13.07 -8.09
C THR A 62 -9.67 14.36 -7.89
N TYR A 63 -9.10 14.91 -8.97
CA TYR A 63 -8.39 16.18 -8.92
C TYR A 63 -9.30 17.37 -8.61
N ARG A 64 -10.55 17.41 -9.13
CA ARG A 64 -11.50 18.46 -8.79
C ARG A 64 -11.86 18.42 -7.31
N VAL A 65 -12.17 17.24 -6.76
CA VAL A 65 -12.44 17.08 -5.32
C VAL A 65 -11.22 17.50 -4.51
N ALA A 66 -10.00 17.14 -4.93
CA ALA A 66 -8.79 17.59 -4.26
C ALA A 66 -8.65 19.13 -4.26
N ALA A 67 -8.97 19.79 -5.38
CA ALA A 67 -8.96 21.24 -5.48
C ALA A 67 -9.97 21.87 -4.53
N ASP A 68 -11.21 21.38 -4.53
CA ASP A 68 -12.27 21.87 -3.63
C ASP A 68 -11.87 21.73 -2.15
N LEU A 69 -11.22 20.60 -1.79
CA LEU A 69 -10.74 20.38 -0.42
C LEU A 69 -9.60 21.33 -0.04
N ILE A 70 -8.71 21.67 -0.99
CA ILE A 70 -7.66 22.67 -0.80
C ILE A 70 -8.26 24.05 -0.62
N ASP A 71 -9.26 24.42 -1.42
CA ASP A 71 -9.98 25.69 -1.31
C ASP A 71 -10.73 25.79 0.03
N ALA A 72 -11.24 24.67 0.56
CA ALA A 72 -11.81 24.57 1.90
C ALA A 72 -10.75 24.60 3.04
N GLY A 73 -9.48 24.74 2.70
CA GLY A 73 -8.37 24.97 3.64
C GLY A 73 -7.60 23.71 4.05
N ALA A 74 -7.70 22.61 3.31
CA ALA A 74 -6.86 21.43 3.57
C ALA A 74 -5.37 21.78 3.45
N ASP A 75 -4.58 21.38 4.45
CA ASP A 75 -3.12 21.56 4.46
C ASP A 75 -2.44 20.45 3.64
N ASN A 76 -2.63 20.51 2.32
CA ASN A 76 -2.16 19.49 1.39
C ASN A 76 -0.63 19.31 1.47
N GLY A 77 0.13 20.39 1.63
CA GLY A 77 1.59 20.33 1.73
C GLY A 77 2.05 19.58 2.98
N ARG A 78 1.44 19.87 4.13
CA ARG A 78 1.73 19.16 5.38
C ARG A 78 1.30 17.69 5.31
N ILE A 79 0.09 17.43 4.81
CA ILE A 79 -0.45 16.07 4.70
C ILE A 79 0.46 15.23 3.81
N ASN A 80 0.77 15.70 2.59
CA ASN A 80 1.61 14.95 1.66
C ASN A 80 3.01 14.69 2.22
N ARG A 81 3.62 15.69 2.86
CA ARG A 81 4.93 15.51 3.51
C ARG A 81 4.89 14.44 4.60
N ILE A 82 3.87 14.44 5.46
CA ILE A 82 3.75 13.46 6.55
C ILE A 82 3.51 12.06 5.98
N MET A 83 2.60 11.93 5.01
CA MET A 83 2.16 10.64 4.50
C MET A 83 3.16 9.99 3.54
N PHE A 84 3.93 10.78 2.77
CA PHE A 84 4.74 10.22 1.68
C PHE A 84 6.23 10.56 1.73
N GLU A 85 6.64 11.63 2.44
CA GLU A 85 8.02 12.10 2.43
C GLU A 85 8.72 11.93 3.78
N THR A 86 7.96 11.68 4.87
CA THR A 86 8.52 11.54 6.21
C THR A 86 8.71 10.08 6.56
N LYS A 87 9.95 9.69 6.87
CA LYS A 87 10.31 8.35 7.33
C LYS A 87 10.89 8.41 8.74
N SER A 88 10.59 7.43 9.58
CA SER A 88 11.29 7.28 10.85
C SER A 88 12.76 6.93 10.62
N LYS A 89 13.62 7.23 11.60
CA LYS A 89 15.05 6.85 11.52
C LYS A 89 15.23 5.34 11.55
N THR A 90 14.35 4.63 12.26
CA THR A 90 14.32 3.16 12.35
C THR A 90 13.92 2.56 11.01
N TYR A 91 12.87 3.09 10.38
CA TYR A 91 12.47 2.69 9.03
C TYR A 91 13.59 2.90 8.00
N ALA A 92 14.25 4.06 7.98
CA ALA A 92 15.32 4.34 7.03
C ALA A 92 16.51 3.37 7.16
N ARG A 93 16.83 2.94 8.41
CA ARG A 93 17.86 1.91 8.65
C ARG A 93 17.38 0.55 8.14
N LEU A 94 16.11 0.18 8.41
CA LEU A 94 15.53 -1.07 7.95
C LEU A 94 15.47 -1.13 6.41
N GLU A 95 15.04 -0.05 5.77
CA GLU A 95 14.98 0.08 4.31
C GLU A 95 16.35 -0.17 3.66
N ARG A 96 17.44 0.39 4.23
CA ARG A 96 18.79 0.13 3.78
C ARG A 96 19.12 -1.37 3.80
N LEU A 97 18.88 -2.04 4.93
CA LEU A 97 19.15 -3.47 5.06
C LEU A 97 18.27 -4.32 4.13
N ALA A 98 17.00 -3.92 3.95
CA ALA A 98 16.10 -4.58 3.03
C ALA A 98 16.59 -4.47 1.57
N ILE A 99 17.06 -3.28 1.15
CA ILE A 99 17.64 -3.07 -0.18
C ILE A 99 18.93 -3.90 -0.34
N GLU A 100 19.81 -3.95 0.64
CA GLU A 100 21.02 -4.77 0.61
C GLU A 100 20.72 -6.28 0.48
N SER A 101 19.57 -6.72 1.01
CA SER A 101 19.10 -8.10 0.90
C SER A 101 18.53 -8.47 -0.48
N MET A 102 18.31 -7.48 -1.35
CA MET A 102 17.63 -7.67 -2.64
C MET A 102 18.35 -8.69 -3.51
N ARG A 103 17.57 -9.57 -4.12
CA ARG A 103 18.03 -10.57 -5.10
C ARG A 103 17.09 -10.57 -6.28
N PHE A 104 17.66 -10.75 -7.48
CA PHE A 104 16.95 -10.80 -8.73
C PHE A 104 16.91 -12.22 -9.27
N TYR A 105 15.79 -12.57 -9.91
CA TYR A 105 15.51 -13.87 -10.51
C TYR A 105 14.85 -13.68 -11.88
N GLU A 106 14.75 -14.77 -12.65
CA GLU A 106 14.04 -14.80 -13.94
C GLU A 106 14.46 -13.66 -14.87
N HIS A 107 15.77 -13.57 -15.14
CA HIS A 107 16.34 -12.48 -15.97
C HIS A 107 16.01 -11.08 -15.43
N GLU A 108 16.10 -10.91 -14.12
CA GLU A 108 15.86 -9.66 -13.39
C GLU A 108 14.40 -9.17 -13.38
N ARG A 109 13.47 -9.99 -13.86
CA ARG A 109 12.03 -9.66 -13.85
C ARG A 109 11.36 -9.87 -12.49
N VAL A 110 12.00 -10.60 -11.59
CA VAL A 110 11.53 -10.84 -10.22
C VAL A 110 12.54 -10.29 -9.24
N ALA A 111 12.11 -9.39 -8.36
CA ALA A 111 12.92 -8.87 -7.26
C ALA A 111 12.38 -9.35 -5.91
N VAL A 112 13.25 -9.90 -5.08
CA VAL A 112 12.90 -10.39 -3.74
C VAL A 112 13.74 -9.67 -2.71
N ILE A 113 13.10 -9.02 -1.75
CA ILE A 113 13.74 -8.50 -0.52
C ILE A 113 13.34 -9.36 0.67
N THR A 114 14.23 -9.42 1.64
CA THR A 114 14.05 -10.22 2.85
C THR A 114 14.21 -9.34 4.08
N VAL A 115 13.28 -9.48 5.02
CA VAL A 115 13.30 -8.77 6.32
C VAL A 115 13.32 -9.82 7.43
N THR A 116 14.40 -9.88 8.19
CA THR A 116 14.61 -10.85 9.27
C THR A 116 14.37 -10.24 10.65
N GLN A 117 14.18 -11.09 11.65
CA GLN A 117 14.10 -10.65 13.06
C GLN A 117 15.38 -9.96 13.52
N GLU A 118 16.56 -10.40 13.02
CA GLU A 118 17.84 -9.74 13.28
C GLU A 118 17.84 -8.29 12.77
N MET A 119 17.29 -8.03 11.57
CA MET A 119 17.19 -6.67 11.02
C MET A 119 16.35 -5.77 11.91
N PHE A 120 15.25 -6.26 12.49
CA PHE A 120 14.45 -5.49 13.45
C PHE A 120 15.26 -5.14 14.71
N GLN A 121 16.02 -6.09 15.25
CA GLN A 121 16.86 -5.86 16.42
C GLN A 121 17.96 -4.83 16.13
N LEU A 122 18.66 -4.95 15.00
CA LEU A 122 19.73 -4.05 14.60
C LEU A 122 19.27 -2.61 14.36
N THR A 123 18.07 -2.43 13.86
CA THR A 123 17.55 -1.11 13.48
C THR A 123 16.68 -0.45 14.54
N GLY A 124 16.19 -1.23 15.51
CA GLY A 124 15.17 -0.81 16.47
C GLY A 124 13.80 -0.60 15.85
N SER A 125 13.57 -1.14 14.65
CA SER A 125 12.28 -1.08 13.94
C SER A 125 11.35 -2.23 14.36
N ASN A 126 10.15 -2.22 13.83
CA ASN A 126 9.14 -3.24 14.12
C ASN A 126 8.40 -3.70 12.85
N ALA A 127 7.55 -4.72 13.01
CA ALA A 127 6.83 -5.33 11.92
C ALA A 127 5.87 -4.37 11.19
N GLN A 128 5.36 -3.35 11.85
CA GLN A 128 4.45 -2.35 11.24
C GLN A 128 5.20 -1.46 10.24
N GLU A 129 6.49 -1.20 10.47
CA GLU A 129 7.33 -0.41 9.57
C GLU A 129 7.68 -1.13 8.26
N THR A 130 7.34 -2.43 8.12
CA THR A 130 7.61 -3.17 6.86
C THR A 130 6.62 -2.87 5.74
N GLU A 131 5.47 -2.27 6.00
CA GLU A 131 4.46 -1.99 4.98
C GLU A 131 5.00 -1.10 3.85
N GLY A 132 5.86 -0.14 4.17
CA GLY A 132 6.53 0.72 3.21
C GLY A 132 7.58 0.02 2.33
N LEU A 133 8.03 -1.19 2.69
CA LEU A 133 9.08 -1.91 1.94
C LEU A 133 8.53 -2.67 0.73
N ALA A 134 7.28 -3.12 0.78
CA ALA A 134 6.69 -3.92 -0.31
C ALA A 134 6.69 -3.22 -1.68
N PRO A 135 6.48 -1.89 -1.79
CA PRO A 135 6.59 -1.18 -3.05
C PRO A 135 8.00 -1.05 -3.61
N LEU A 136 9.06 -1.16 -2.78
CA LEU A 136 10.45 -0.91 -3.21
C LEU A 136 10.88 -1.83 -4.35
N THR A 137 10.55 -3.11 -4.26
CA THR A 137 10.90 -4.10 -5.29
C THR A 137 10.26 -3.77 -6.65
N ARG A 138 9.04 -3.21 -6.64
CA ARG A 138 8.32 -2.83 -7.85
C ARG A 138 8.84 -1.52 -8.48
N GLN A 139 9.61 -0.71 -7.75
CA GLN A 139 10.16 0.55 -8.25
C GLN A 139 11.44 0.36 -9.09
N ILE A 140 11.91 -0.89 -9.24
CA ILE A 140 13.10 -1.21 -10.01
C ILE A 140 12.70 -1.41 -11.49
N GLU A 141 13.43 -0.79 -12.39
CA GLU A 141 13.23 -0.90 -13.84
C GLU A 141 13.32 -2.36 -14.28
N GLY A 142 12.38 -2.80 -15.11
CA GLY A 142 12.32 -4.17 -15.66
C GLY A 142 11.72 -5.21 -14.71
N VAL A 143 11.47 -4.88 -13.44
CA VAL A 143 10.84 -5.80 -12.48
C VAL A 143 9.34 -5.85 -12.68
N GLU A 144 8.82 -7.03 -12.94
CA GLU A 144 7.38 -7.30 -13.09
C GLU A 144 6.75 -7.82 -11.79
N ILE A 145 7.52 -8.56 -10.98
CA ILE A 145 7.09 -9.16 -9.72
C ILE A 145 8.04 -8.75 -8.62
N GLY A 146 7.50 -8.05 -7.63
CA GLY A 146 8.20 -7.70 -6.40
C GLY A 146 7.69 -8.52 -5.22
N ILE A 147 8.61 -9.16 -4.49
CA ILE A 147 8.28 -9.99 -3.33
C ILE A 147 9.03 -9.47 -2.10
N THR A 148 8.31 -9.30 -1.01
CA THR A 148 8.89 -9.03 0.30
C THR A 148 8.62 -10.21 1.21
N ILE A 149 9.69 -10.90 1.64
CA ILE A 149 9.61 -12.01 2.60
C ILE A 149 9.97 -11.44 3.98
N GLN A 150 9.02 -11.47 4.89
CA GLN A 150 9.20 -11.04 6.27
C GLN A 150 9.18 -12.23 7.22
N GLU A 151 10.25 -12.42 7.97
CA GLU A 151 10.32 -13.37 9.06
C GLU A 151 9.46 -12.91 10.24
N ARG A 152 8.75 -13.85 10.85
CA ARG A 152 7.93 -13.62 12.04
C ARG A 152 8.63 -14.15 13.30
N PRO A 153 8.24 -13.65 14.50
CA PRO A 153 8.81 -14.13 15.75
C PRO A 153 8.62 -15.63 16.00
N ASP A 154 7.61 -16.25 15.40
CA ASP A 154 7.32 -17.68 15.49
C ASP A 154 8.14 -18.53 14.51
N GLY A 155 9.09 -17.94 13.78
CA GLY A 155 9.93 -18.61 12.79
C GLY A 155 9.24 -18.86 11.43
N THR A 156 8.00 -18.45 11.28
CA THR A 156 7.29 -18.50 10.00
C THR A 156 7.60 -17.26 9.15
N CYS A 157 7.23 -17.27 7.87
CA CYS A 157 7.41 -16.15 6.98
C CYS A 157 6.07 -15.65 6.39
N LYS A 158 5.98 -14.33 6.21
CA LYS A 158 4.92 -13.69 5.41
C LYS A 158 5.53 -13.22 4.11
N ALA A 159 4.99 -13.62 2.96
CA ALA A 159 5.31 -13.02 1.68
C ALA A 159 4.26 -12.00 1.28
N SER A 160 4.72 -10.82 0.86
CA SER A 160 3.90 -9.78 0.24
C SER A 160 4.33 -9.66 -1.22
N ILE A 161 3.39 -9.88 -2.13
CA ILE A 161 3.61 -9.88 -3.57
C ILE A 161 3.01 -8.60 -4.17
N ARG A 162 3.77 -7.93 -5.00
CA ARG A 162 3.35 -6.75 -5.76
C ARG A 162 3.70 -6.98 -7.22
N THR A 163 2.76 -6.74 -8.13
CA THR A 163 2.94 -6.96 -9.56
C THR A 163 2.43 -5.77 -10.37
N PHE A 164 2.83 -5.72 -11.63
CA PHE A 164 2.19 -4.91 -12.66
C PHE A 164 1.06 -5.70 -13.35
N GLU A 165 0.37 -5.06 -14.30
CA GLU A 165 -0.84 -5.61 -14.96
C GLU A 165 -0.61 -6.96 -15.67
N SER A 166 0.62 -7.23 -16.13
CA SER A 166 0.99 -8.47 -16.82
C SER A 166 0.86 -9.72 -15.95
N VAL A 167 0.92 -9.57 -14.62
CA VAL A 167 0.95 -10.68 -13.67
C VAL A 167 -0.09 -10.50 -12.56
N ASN A 168 -0.89 -11.54 -12.32
CA ASN A 168 -1.89 -11.53 -11.25
C ASN A 168 -1.31 -12.06 -9.93
N ALA A 169 -1.00 -11.13 -9.00
CA ALA A 169 -0.45 -11.46 -7.68
C ALA A 169 -1.35 -12.38 -6.85
N ALA A 170 -2.69 -12.23 -6.96
CA ALA A 170 -3.61 -13.08 -6.21
C ALA A 170 -3.55 -14.54 -6.67
N LYS A 171 -3.37 -14.78 -7.97
CA LYS A 171 -3.20 -16.14 -8.51
C LYS A 171 -1.89 -16.76 -8.04
N LEU A 172 -0.79 -15.97 -8.01
CA LEU A 172 0.48 -16.44 -7.46
C LEU A 172 0.37 -16.79 -5.97
N ALA A 173 -0.19 -15.90 -5.17
CA ALA A 173 -0.38 -16.15 -3.75
C ALA A 173 -1.27 -17.38 -3.48
N ALA A 174 -2.29 -17.63 -4.31
CA ALA A 174 -3.18 -18.78 -4.19
C ALA A 174 -2.46 -20.13 -4.37
N CYS A 175 -1.37 -20.20 -5.16
CA CYS A 175 -0.54 -21.40 -5.27
C CYS A 175 0.08 -21.82 -3.92
N PHE A 176 0.20 -20.87 -2.99
CA PHE A 176 0.76 -21.06 -1.66
C PHE A 176 -0.30 -20.88 -0.54
N GLY A 177 -1.58 -21.09 -0.86
CA GLY A 177 -2.67 -20.96 0.11
C GLY A 177 -2.98 -19.54 0.55
N GLY A 178 -2.44 -18.53 -0.15
CA GLY A 178 -2.68 -17.12 0.10
C GLY A 178 -3.77 -16.49 -0.77
N GLY A 179 -3.80 -15.16 -0.85
CA GLY A 179 -4.76 -14.42 -1.66
C GLY A 179 -4.55 -12.91 -1.60
N GLY A 180 -5.46 -12.17 -2.23
CA GLY A 180 -5.42 -10.71 -2.29
C GLY A 180 -6.06 -10.16 -3.56
N HIS A 181 -5.54 -9.04 -4.02
CA HIS A 181 -5.97 -8.38 -5.25
C HIS A 181 -5.02 -8.70 -6.42
N ALA A 182 -5.43 -8.36 -7.63
CA ALA A 182 -4.68 -8.66 -8.85
C ALA A 182 -3.23 -8.13 -8.81
N GLN A 183 -2.97 -6.97 -8.22
CA GLN A 183 -1.63 -6.36 -8.16
C GLN A 183 -1.00 -6.38 -6.75
N ALA A 184 -1.72 -6.86 -5.72
CA ALA A 184 -1.27 -6.87 -4.35
C ALA A 184 -1.86 -8.08 -3.60
N ALA A 185 -1.03 -9.05 -3.28
CA ALA A 185 -1.42 -10.27 -2.59
C ALA A 185 -0.37 -10.70 -1.59
N GLY A 186 -0.66 -11.72 -0.81
CA GLY A 186 0.28 -12.29 0.14
C GLY A 186 -0.07 -13.70 0.53
N CYS A 187 0.91 -14.42 1.03
CA CYS A 187 0.78 -15.76 1.57
C CYS A 187 1.66 -15.93 2.82
N LYS A 188 1.46 -17.02 3.52
CA LYS A 188 2.25 -17.42 4.68
C LYS A 188 3.02 -18.69 4.33
N PHE A 189 4.26 -18.77 4.79
CA PHE A 189 5.07 -19.98 4.73
C PHE A 189 5.38 -20.45 6.15
N ASP A 190 5.12 -21.70 6.45
CA ASP A 190 5.43 -22.34 7.74
C ASP A 190 6.88 -22.89 7.72
N CYS A 191 7.82 -22.06 7.25
CA CYS A 191 9.24 -22.37 7.16
C CYS A 191 10.09 -21.11 7.38
N ASP A 192 11.41 -21.31 7.53
CA ASP A 192 12.35 -20.22 7.68
C ASP A 192 12.55 -19.40 6.38
N VAL A 193 13.26 -18.27 6.51
CA VAL A 193 13.53 -17.35 5.40
C VAL A 193 14.34 -18.01 4.26
N LYS A 194 15.25 -18.94 4.60
CA LYS A 194 16.11 -19.60 3.58
C LYS A 194 15.27 -20.51 2.69
N GLU A 195 14.35 -21.25 3.31
CA GLU A 195 13.44 -22.12 2.60
C GLU A 195 12.37 -21.32 1.86
N ALA A 196 11.76 -20.31 2.49
CA ALA A 196 10.77 -19.42 1.85
C ALA A 196 11.29 -18.73 0.57
N ARG A 197 12.61 -18.53 0.46
CA ARG A 197 13.25 -17.97 -0.75
C ARG A 197 13.49 -18.97 -1.86
N ARG A 198 13.38 -20.26 -1.60
CA ARG A 198 13.58 -21.32 -2.58
C ARG A 198 12.26 -21.74 -3.23
N LEU A 199 11.16 -21.51 -2.53
CA LEU A 199 9.79 -21.73 -3.02
C LEU A 199 9.39 -20.68 -4.04
#